data_93fb73d307e265d91f0312ec0f38cbe5
#
_entry.id   93fb73d307e265d91f0312ec0f38cbe5
#
_cell.length_a   1.000
_cell.length_b   1.000
_cell.length_c   1.000
_cell.angle_alpha   90.00
_cell.angle_beta   90.00
_cell.angle_gamma   90.00
#
_symmetry.space_group_name_H-M   'P 1'
#
loop_
_entity.id
_entity.type
_entity.pdbx_description
1 polymer ?
#
loop_
_entity_poly.entity_id
_entity_poly.type
_entity_poly.pdbx_seq_one_letter_code
_entity_poly.pdbx_strand_id
1 'polypeptide(L)'
;MATAVVLTERAESLGLPITKNAFEGTLENPVPPLPYMVYLLPREATAGADSRPNNLMADDWQLELYTVADDETAEEIRTRIENEVLHDVDYVKFVAHVDSEECFQTAYEVTGLLRKARK
;
A
#
# COMPACT_ATOMS: atom_id res chain seq x y z
N MET A 1 -1.62 17.19 -3.81
CA MET A 1 -1.14 16.49 -2.61
C MET A 1 -1.63 15.05 -2.61
N ALA A 2 -0.75 14.10 -2.38
CA ALA A 2 -1.13 12.69 -2.35
C ALA A 2 -1.90 12.37 -1.07
N THR A 3 -2.96 11.60 -1.22
CA THR A 3 -3.75 11.07 -0.11
C THR A 3 -3.73 9.56 -0.19
N ALA A 4 -4.24 8.88 0.84
CA ALA A 4 -4.34 7.41 0.81
C ALA A 4 -5.16 6.93 -0.40
N VAL A 5 -6.24 7.63 -0.72
CA VAL A 5 -7.06 7.29 -1.89
C VAL A 5 -6.26 7.43 -3.19
N VAL A 6 -5.51 8.50 -3.33
CA VAL A 6 -4.68 8.72 -4.52
C VAL A 6 -3.60 7.66 -4.65
N LEU A 7 -2.93 7.32 -3.54
CA LEU A 7 -1.91 6.28 -3.57
C LEU A 7 -2.49 4.92 -3.95
N THR A 8 -3.68 4.60 -3.44
CA THR A 8 -4.36 3.35 -3.79
C THR A 8 -4.69 3.31 -5.27
N GLU A 9 -5.22 4.40 -5.81
CA GLU A 9 -5.55 4.50 -7.24
C GLU A 9 -4.30 4.32 -8.11
N ARG A 10 -3.20 4.93 -7.70
CA ARG A 10 -1.93 4.77 -8.43
C ARG A 10 -1.44 3.32 -8.38
N ALA A 11 -1.56 2.67 -7.23
CA ALA A 11 -1.17 1.27 -7.09
C ALA A 11 -2.04 0.36 -7.95
N GLU A 12 -3.34 0.61 -7.99
CA GLU A 12 -4.26 -0.15 -8.83
C GLU A 12 -3.93 -0.02 -10.31
N SER A 13 -3.43 1.12 -10.73
CA SER A 13 -3.10 1.36 -12.13
C SER A 13 -1.85 0.63 -12.59
N LEU A 14 -1.09 0.01 -11.69
CA LEU A 14 0.07 -0.79 -12.08
C LEU A 14 -0.30 -2.09 -12.79
N GLY A 15 -1.54 -2.53 -12.65
CA GLY A 15 -2.03 -3.72 -13.36
C GLY A 15 -1.79 -5.05 -12.66
N LEU A 16 -1.23 -5.03 -11.46
CA LEU A 16 -1.05 -6.25 -10.66
C LEU A 16 -2.29 -6.50 -9.80
N PRO A 17 -2.57 -7.78 -9.46
CA PRO A 17 -3.64 -8.04 -8.50
C PRO A 17 -3.39 -7.29 -7.20
N ILE A 18 -4.42 -6.64 -6.67
CA ILE A 18 -4.31 -5.86 -5.45
C ILE A 18 -5.62 -5.93 -4.67
N THR A 19 -5.53 -6.01 -3.36
CA THR A 19 -6.69 -5.97 -2.49
C THR A 19 -6.35 -5.22 -1.21
N LYS A 20 -7.38 -4.83 -0.48
CA LYS A 20 -7.22 -4.22 0.84
C LYS A 20 -7.11 -5.31 1.90
N ASN A 21 -6.17 -5.17 2.79
CA ASN A 21 -5.87 -6.04 3.94
C ASN A 21 -5.31 -7.40 3.57
N ALA A 22 -6.06 -8.23 2.85
CA ALA A 22 -5.58 -9.57 2.46
C ALA A 22 -6.50 -10.18 1.41
N PHE A 23 -5.93 -11.05 0.59
CA PHE A 23 -6.72 -11.95 -0.25
C PHE A 23 -7.21 -13.09 0.65
N GLU A 24 -8.52 -13.35 0.61
CA GLU A 24 -9.15 -14.26 1.58
C GLU A 24 -9.06 -15.73 1.21
N GLY A 25 -8.75 -16.02 -0.05
CA GLY A 25 -8.71 -17.39 -0.52
C GLY A 25 -10.09 -18.02 -0.75
N THR A 26 -11.10 -17.16 -0.89
CA THR A 26 -12.48 -17.60 -1.17
C THR A 26 -12.75 -17.57 -2.66
N LEU A 27 -13.91 -18.06 -3.08
CA LEU A 27 -14.31 -17.97 -4.48
C LEU A 27 -14.49 -16.54 -4.94
N GLU A 28 -14.89 -15.65 -4.03
CA GLU A 28 -15.11 -14.23 -4.35
C GLU A 28 -13.80 -13.41 -4.32
N ASN A 29 -12.85 -13.84 -3.47
CA ASN A 29 -11.59 -13.14 -3.32
C ASN A 29 -10.44 -14.15 -3.25
N PRO A 30 -10.14 -14.83 -4.36
CA PRO A 30 -9.10 -15.86 -4.37
C PRO A 30 -7.71 -15.26 -4.24
N VAL A 31 -6.78 -16.05 -3.71
CA VAL A 31 -5.38 -15.67 -3.68
C VAL A 31 -4.80 -15.87 -5.08
N PRO A 32 -4.41 -14.80 -5.77
CA PRO A 32 -3.85 -14.93 -7.12
C PRO A 32 -2.43 -15.47 -7.06
N PRO A 33 -1.88 -15.93 -8.19
CA PRO A 33 -0.47 -16.26 -8.24
C PRO A 33 0.40 -15.02 -8.04
N LEU A 34 1.61 -15.21 -7.52
CA LEU A 34 2.57 -14.12 -7.37
C LEU A 34 3.01 -13.61 -8.75
N PRO A 35 3.33 -12.32 -8.92
CA PRO A 35 3.31 -11.28 -7.88
C PRO A 35 1.93 -10.68 -7.66
N TYR A 36 1.67 -10.24 -6.44
CA TYR A 36 0.45 -9.48 -6.14
C TYR A 36 0.75 -8.45 -5.05
N MET A 37 -0.22 -7.56 -4.81
CA MET A 37 -0.06 -6.50 -3.82
C MET A 37 -1.23 -6.49 -2.86
N VAL A 38 -0.95 -6.00 -1.65
CA VAL A 38 -1.95 -5.76 -0.62
C VAL A 38 -1.69 -4.38 -0.05
N TYR A 39 -2.75 -3.59 0.14
CA TYR A 39 -2.59 -2.31 0.81
C TYR A 39 -3.38 -2.29 2.12
N LEU A 40 -2.88 -1.49 3.07
CA LEU A 40 -3.46 -1.38 4.39
C LEU A 40 -3.56 0.09 4.78
N LEU A 41 -4.51 0.37 5.64
CA LEU A 41 -4.63 1.67 6.28
C LEU A 41 -4.43 1.47 7.77
N PRO A 42 -3.14 1.38 8.23
CA PRO A 42 -2.85 1.07 9.63
C PRO A 42 -3.44 2.09 10.61
N ARG A 43 -3.54 3.33 10.16
CA ARG A 43 -4.19 4.39 10.92
C ARG A 43 -5.01 5.23 9.95
N GLU A 44 -6.29 5.29 10.19
CA GLU A 44 -7.23 6.02 9.37
C GLU A 44 -7.98 7.01 10.25
N ALA A 45 -7.86 8.30 9.93
CA ALA A 45 -8.57 9.33 10.68
C ALA A 45 -10.06 9.26 10.37
N THR A 46 -10.88 9.29 11.42
CA THR A 46 -12.33 9.21 11.26
C THR A 46 -12.99 10.51 11.70
N ALA A 47 -14.10 10.83 11.06
CA ALA A 47 -14.87 12.01 11.43
C ALA A 47 -15.33 11.90 12.89
N GLY A 48 -15.17 12.98 13.63
CA GLY A 48 -15.56 13.01 15.04
C GLY A 48 -14.54 12.46 16.01
N ALA A 49 -13.54 11.75 15.54
CA ALA A 49 -12.48 11.23 16.40
C ALA A 49 -11.37 12.24 16.62
N ASP A 50 -11.35 13.28 15.82
CA ASP A 50 -10.29 14.25 15.81
C ASP A 50 -10.88 15.64 15.89
N SER A 51 -10.44 16.42 16.86
CA SER A 51 -10.94 17.78 17.07
C SER A 51 -9.92 18.84 16.65
N ARG A 52 -9.09 18.54 15.67
CA ARG A 52 -8.08 19.49 15.23
C ARG A 52 -8.71 20.76 14.69
N PRO A 53 -8.23 21.91 15.14
CA PRO A 53 -8.85 23.18 14.74
C PRO A 53 -8.63 23.54 13.27
N ASN A 54 -7.65 22.93 12.60
CA ASN A 54 -7.36 23.23 11.20
C ASN A 54 -8.12 22.33 10.22
N ASN A 55 -9.01 21.48 10.72
CA ASN A 55 -9.80 20.56 9.89
C ASN A 55 -8.96 19.66 9.01
N LEU A 56 -7.77 19.26 9.51
CA LEU A 56 -6.91 18.33 8.80
C LEU A 56 -6.91 16.99 9.53
N MET A 57 -6.89 15.93 8.76
CA MET A 57 -6.79 14.57 9.28
C MET A 57 -5.57 13.91 8.66
N ALA A 58 -4.99 12.96 9.38
CA ALA A 58 -3.80 12.26 8.91
C ALA A 58 -4.08 10.76 8.85
N ASP A 59 -3.73 10.15 7.74
CA ASP A 59 -3.85 8.72 7.53
C ASP A 59 -2.45 8.13 7.37
N ASP A 60 -2.30 6.87 7.74
CA ASP A 60 -1.14 6.09 7.38
C ASP A 60 -1.56 5.11 6.28
N TRP A 61 -0.62 4.79 5.41
CA TRP A 61 -0.88 3.92 4.27
C TRP A 61 0.31 2.98 4.10
N GLN A 62 0.02 1.73 3.78
CA GLN A 62 1.07 0.74 3.58
C GLN A 62 0.76 -0.08 2.35
N LEU A 63 1.77 -0.35 1.54
CA LEU A 63 1.66 -1.22 0.39
C LEU A 63 2.64 -2.37 0.57
N GLU A 64 2.15 -3.59 0.37
CA GLU A 64 2.96 -4.79 0.44
C GLU A 64 2.97 -5.46 -0.93
N LEU A 65 4.16 -5.67 -1.46
CA LEU A 65 4.37 -6.38 -2.71
C LEU A 65 4.90 -7.77 -2.36
N TYR A 66 4.24 -8.80 -2.89
CA TYR A 66 4.68 -10.19 -2.69
C TYR A 66 5.20 -10.73 -4.02
N THR A 67 6.42 -11.26 -4.00
CA THR A 67 7.10 -11.79 -5.19
C THR A 67 7.68 -13.17 -4.89
N VAL A 68 7.90 -13.96 -5.95
CA VAL A 68 8.46 -15.29 -5.80
C VAL A 68 9.89 -15.22 -5.26
N ALA A 69 10.66 -14.24 -5.74
CA ALA A 69 12.06 -14.09 -5.38
C ALA A 69 12.42 -12.62 -5.25
N ASP A 70 13.55 -12.36 -4.62
CA ASP A 70 14.12 -11.01 -4.57
C ASP A 70 15.13 -10.89 -5.71
N ASP A 71 14.63 -10.71 -6.90
CA ASP A 71 15.41 -10.75 -8.14
C ASP A 71 15.10 -9.52 -9.02
N GLU A 72 15.55 -9.57 -10.28
CA GLU A 72 15.34 -8.47 -11.21
C GLU A 72 13.87 -8.18 -11.49
N THR A 73 13.05 -9.21 -11.53
CA THR A 73 11.60 -9.02 -11.75
C THR A 73 10.98 -8.26 -10.58
N ALA A 74 11.35 -8.65 -9.35
CA ALA A 74 10.88 -7.94 -8.17
C ALA A 74 11.38 -6.49 -8.18
N GLU A 75 12.63 -6.26 -8.56
CA GLU A 75 13.20 -4.93 -8.60
C GLU A 75 12.52 -4.04 -9.65
N GLU A 76 12.15 -4.58 -10.79
CA GLU A 76 11.40 -3.85 -11.80
C GLU A 76 10.06 -3.37 -11.26
N ILE A 77 9.35 -4.23 -10.52
CA ILE A 77 8.07 -3.86 -9.92
C ILE A 77 8.27 -2.81 -8.84
N ARG A 78 9.28 -2.96 -8.00
CA ARG A 78 9.61 -1.97 -6.96
C ARG A 78 9.90 -0.61 -7.59
N THR A 79 10.65 -0.59 -8.68
CA THR A 79 10.96 0.66 -9.38
C THR A 79 9.69 1.33 -9.87
N ARG A 80 8.75 0.54 -10.42
CA ARG A 80 7.47 1.10 -10.85
C ARG A 80 6.68 1.66 -9.68
N ILE A 81 6.65 0.96 -8.56
CA ILE A 81 5.95 1.45 -7.36
C ILE A 81 6.57 2.78 -6.91
N GLU A 82 7.88 2.84 -6.83
CA GLU A 82 8.56 4.03 -6.34
C GLU A 82 8.39 5.21 -7.28
N ASN A 83 8.39 4.99 -8.58
CA ASN A 83 8.28 6.06 -9.58
C ASN A 83 6.84 6.46 -9.90
N GLU A 84 5.91 5.52 -9.88
CA GLU A 84 4.52 5.79 -10.31
C GLU A 84 3.56 5.98 -9.15
N VAL A 85 3.86 5.42 -7.98
CA VAL A 85 2.97 5.50 -6.82
C VAL A 85 3.51 6.47 -5.78
N LEU A 86 4.80 6.38 -5.45
CA LEU A 86 5.40 7.04 -4.29
C LEU A 86 6.27 8.25 -4.64
N HIS A 87 6.19 8.76 -5.86
CA HIS A 87 7.11 9.81 -6.34
C HIS A 87 7.01 11.14 -5.60
N ASP A 88 5.93 11.39 -4.90
CA ASP A 88 5.71 12.67 -4.21
C ASP A 88 5.46 12.51 -2.70
N VAL A 89 5.81 11.36 -2.13
CA VAL A 89 5.66 11.11 -0.70
C VAL A 89 6.94 10.51 -0.12
N ASP A 90 7.13 10.72 1.17
CA ASP A 90 8.21 10.06 1.91
C ASP A 90 7.72 8.69 2.36
N TYR A 91 8.60 7.71 2.32
CA TYR A 91 8.22 6.35 2.71
C TYR A 91 9.40 5.62 3.34
N VAL A 92 9.09 4.56 4.06
CA VAL A 92 10.08 3.61 4.58
C VAL A 92 9.85 2.29 3.86
N LYS A 93 10.93 1.66 3.43
CA LYS A 93 10.89 0.44 2.63
C LYS A 93 11.55 -0.71 3.38
N PHE A 94 10.87 -1.85 3.45
CA PHE A 94 11.37 -3.08 4.06
C PHE A 94 11.28 -4.22 3.06
N VAL A 95 12.29 -5.08 3.03
CA VAL A 95 12.26 -6.32 2.25
C VAL A 95 12.47 -7.48 3.22
N ALA A 96 11.60 -8.47 3.18
CA ALA A 96 11.67 -9.61 4.07
C ALA A 96 11.29 -10.90 3.35
N HIS A 97 11.88 -12.01 3.78
CA HIS A 97 11.47 -13.33 3.33
C HIS A 97 10.33 -13.82 4.22
N VAL A 98 9.26 -14.32 3.60
CA VAL A 98 8.11 -14.88 4.33
C VAL A 98 8.21 -16.39 4.26
N ASP A 99 8.80 -16.99 5.30
CA ASP A 99 9.11 -18.43 5.31
C ASP A 99 7.87 -19.30 5.13
N SER A 100 6.79 -18.95 5.77
CA SER A 100 5.56 -19.76 5.74
C SER A 100 4.94 -19.85 4.35
N GLU A 101 5.22 -18.89 3.47
CA GLU A 101 4.64 -18.83 2.14
C GLU A 101 5.69 -18.91 1.04
N GLU A 102 6.94 -19.04 1.42
CA GLU A 102 8.08 -19.17 0.50
C GLU A 102 8.10 -18.05 -0.55
N CYS A 103 7.91 -16.81 -0.09
CA CYS A 103 7.93 -15.66 -0.97
C CYS A 103 8.64 -14.49 -0.30
N PHE A 104 8.85 -13.42 -1.04
CA PHE A 104 9.43 -12.20 -0.50
C PHE A 104 8.36 -11.11 -0.44
N GLN A 105 8.41 -10.34 0.65
CA GLN A 105 7.55 -9.20 0.84
C GLN A 105 8.37 -7.93 0.78
N THR A 106 7.94 -6.98 -0.03
CA THR A 106 8.48 -5.62 0.00
C THR A 106 7.38 -4.72 0.55
N ALA A 107 7.61 -4.12 1.71
CA ALA A 107 6.64 -3.27 2.35
C ALA A 107 7.06 -1.81 2.25
N TYR A 108 6.13 -0.95 1.87
CA TYR A 108 6.32 0.50 1.83
C TYR A 108 5.36 1.14 2.82
N GLU A 109 5.90 1.87 3.78
CA GLU A 109 5.09 2.55 4.78
C GLU A 109 5.12 4.06 4.58
N VAL A 110 3.95 4.65 4.46
CA VAL A 110 3.78 6.09 4.33
C VAL A 110 2.94 6.55 5.52
N THR A 111 3.46 7.48 6.31
CA THR A 111 2.77 7.95 7.50
C THR A 111 2.39 9.42 7.37
N GLY A 112 1.34 9.80 8.07
CA GLY A 112 0.97 11.21 8.20
C GLY A 112 0.43 11.84 6.94
N LEU A 113 -0.22 11.08 6.06
CA LEU A 113 -0.85 11.63 4.88
C LEU A 113 -2.02 12.51 5.31
N LEU A 114 -1.94 13.78 4.96
CA LEU A 114 -2.98 14.71 5.34
C LEU A 114 -4.20 14.55 4.45
N ARG A 115 -5.36 14.49 5.09
CA ARG A 115 -6.64 14.45 4.41
C ARG A 115 -7.46 15.62 4.92
N LYS A 116 -7.79 16.55 4.04
CA LYS A 116 -8.56 17.71 4.44
C LYS A 116 -9.99 17.28 4.80
N ALA A 117 -10.46 17.72 5.96
CA ALA A 117 -11.80 17.41 6.39
C ALA A 117 -12.83 18.09 5.49
N ARG A 118 -13.99 17.45 5.36
CA ARG A 118 -15.10 18.03 4.61
C ARG A 118 -15.62 19.27 5.32
N LYS A 119 -15.97 20.26 4.55
CA LYS A 119 -16.57 21.46 5.12
C LYS A 119 -18.07 21.32 5.24
#